data_2d56f6edf788a98194f9a04ca6fcdeff
#
_entry.id   2d56f6edf788a98194f9a04ca6fcdeff
#
_cell.length_a   1.000
_cell.length_b   1.000
_cell.length_c   1.000
_cell.angle_alpha   90.00
_cell.angle_beta   90.00
_cell.angle_gamma   90.00
#
_symmetry.space_group_name_H-M   'P 1'
#
loop_
_entity.id
_entity.type
_entity.pdbx_description
1 polymer ?
#
loop_
_entity_poly.entity_id
_entity_poly.type
_entity_poly.pdbx_seq_one_letter_code
_entity_poly.pdbx_strand_id
1 'polypeptide(L)'
;VGSEMCIRDRLCIKAMIAGFTALPAIIFDEVDTGVSGDIADKMGDIMQELGTKMQVFAITHLPQIAAKGKDHYFVYKEDTDERTVTRIRKMNKEERVKEIARMLSGASLTSASIANAKELLKSKI
;
A
#
# COMPACT_ATOMS: atom_id res chain seq x y z
N VAL A 1 -4.33 16.93 -22.75
CA VAL A 1 -3.81 15.74 -22.11
C VAL A 1 -2.31 15.88 -22.06
N GLY A 2 -1.78 16.15 -20.91
CA GLY A 2 -0.34 16.22 -20.70
C GLY A 2 0.35 14.90 -21.05
N SER A 3 1.66 14.93 -21.14
CA SER A 3 2.50 13.74 -21.30
C SER A 3 2.36 12.73 -20.16
N GLU A 4 1.57 13.07 -19.17
CA GLU A 4 1.33 12.23 -17.99
C GLU A 4 0.24 11.21 -18.29
N MET A 5 0.66 9.97 -18.46
CA MET A 5 -0.27 8.86 -18.45
C MET A 5 -0.96 8.81 -17.08
N CYS A 6 -2.28 8.71 -17.06
CA CYS A 6 -3.01 8.53 -15.82
C CYS A 6 -2.43 7.34 -15.04
N ILE A 7 -2.23 7.52 -13.74
CA ILE A 7 -1.67 6.48 -12.87
C ILE A 7 -2.49 5.19 -12.94
N ARG A 8 -3.81 5.34 -13.03
CA ARG A 8 -4.72 4.22 -13.22
C ARG A 8 -4.42 3.46 -14.52
N ASP A 9 -4.15 4.19 -15.60
CA ASP A 9 -3.83 3.59 -16.90
C ASP A 9 -2.50 2.84 -16.85
N ARG A 10 -1.51 3.39 -16.17
CA ARG A 10 -0.23 2.69 -15.93
C ARG A 10 -0.43 1.39 -15.18
N LEU A 11 -1.25 1.40 -14.14
CA LEU A 11 -1.55 0.22 -13.37
C LEU A 11 -2.28 -0.83 -14.21
N CYS A 12 -3.27 -0.41 -15.01
CA CYS A 12 -3.99 -1.30 -15.92
C CYS A 12 -3.07 -1.92 -16.96
N ILE A 13 -2.15 -1.15 -17.55
CA ILE A 13 -1.17 -1.64 -18.52
C ILE A 13 -0.24 -2.67 -17.87
N LYS A 14 0.27 -2.38 -16.68
CA LYS A 14 1.11 -3.32 -15.92
C LYS A 14 0.35 -4.61 -15.58
N ALA A 15 -0.91 -4.50 -15.21
CA ALA A 15 -1.76 -5.64 -14.93
C ALA A 15 -1.99 -6.50 -16.18
N MET A 16 -2.22 -5.88 -17.33
CA MET A 16 -2.35 -6.59 -18.60
C MET A 16 -1.07 -7.32 -19.00
N ILE A 17 0.06 -6.63 -18.94
CA ILE A 17 1.37 -7.22 -19.25
C ILE A 17 1.65 -8.41 -18.32
N ALA A 18 1.39 -8.25 -17.03
CA ALA A 18 1.56 -9.31 -16.04
C ALA A 18 0.66 -10.52 -16.29
N GLY A 19 -0.53 -10.30 -16.87
CA GLY A 19 -1.44 -11.38 -17.26
C GLY A 19 -0.95 -12.18 -18.46
N PHE A 20 -0.20 -11.56 -19.37
CA PHE A 20 0.35 -12.22 -20.56
C PHE A 20 1.73 -12.84 -20.35
N THR A 21 2.51 -12.29 -19.43
CA THR A 21 3.82 -12.81 -19.07
C THR A 21 3.72 -13.50 -17.72
N ALA A 22 4.21 -14.72 -17.62
CA ALA A 22 4.23 -15.47 -16.35
C ALA A 22 5.31 -14.88 -15.43
N LEU A 23 5.02 -13.72 -14.85
CA LEU A 23 5.92 -13.04 -13.90
C LEU A 23 5.73 -13.62 -12.50
N PRO A 24 6.82 -13.97 -11.81
CA PRO A 24 6.73 -14.47 -10.45
C PRO A 24 6.38 -13.38 -9.43
N ALA A 25 6.78 -12.14 -9.71
CA ALA A 25 6.56 -11.00 -8.81
C ALA A 25 6.48 -9.70 -9.57
N ILE A 26 5.78 -8.73 -8.99
CA ILE A 26 5.72 -7.35 -9.49
C ILE A 26 5.84 -6.39 -8.31
N ILE A 27 6.55 -5.28 -8.52
CA ILE A 27 6.74 -4.24 -7.52
C ILE A 27 6.10 -2.96 -8.03
N PHE A 28 5.15 -2.42 -7.26
CA PHE A 28 4.56 -1.11 -7.48
C PHE A 28 5.19 -0.11 -6.51
N ASP A 29 6.01 0.77 -7.03
CA ASP A 29 6.72 1.77 -6.23
C ASP A 29 6.05 3.14 -6.38
N GLU A 30 5.29 3.52 -5.35
CA GLU A 30 4.58 4.80 -5.24
C GLU A 30 3.75 5.16 -6.49
N VAL A 31 3.07 4.19 -7.08
CA VAL A 31 2.20 4.41 -8.25
C VAL A 31 0.93 5.19 -7.91
N ASP A 32 0.68 5.40 -6.65
CA ASP A 32 -0.48 6.08 -6.07
C ASP A 32 -0.27 7.57 -5.83
N THR A 33 0.87 8.13 -6.23
CA THR A 33 1.18 9.55 -6.07
C THR A 33 0.15 10.42 -6.81
N GLY A 34 -0.48 11.36 -6.09
CA GLY A 34 -1.51 12.25 -6.63
C GLY A 34 -2.90 11.63 -6.78
N VAL A 35 -3.09 10.43 -6.27
CA VAL A 35 -4.38 9.71 -6.29
C VAL A 35 -5.08 9.86 -4.94
N SER A 36 -6.38 9.96 -4.93
CA SER A 36 -7.18 10.09 -3.72
C SER A 36 -8.34 9.10 -3.65
N GLY A 37 -8.79 8.84 -2.44
CA GLY A 37 -10.03 8.17 -2.09
C GLY A 37 -10.42 6.96 -2.91
N ASP A 38 -11.45 7.09 -3.71
CA ASP A 38 -12.04 6.00 -4.50
C ASP A 38 -11.10 5.39 -5.50
N ILE A 39 -10.24 6.19 -6.13
CA ILE A 39 -9.27 5.71 -7.11
C ILE A 39 -8.20 4.86 -6.41
N ALA A 40 -7.74 5.31 -5.25
CA ALA A 40 -6.79 4.55 -4.44
C ALA A 40 -7.37 3.19 -4.01
N ASP A 41 -8.63 3.18 -3.62
CA ASP A 41 -9.32 1.95 -3.24
C ASP A 41 -9.41 0.97 -4.42
N LYS A 42 -9.78 1.44 -5.60
CA LYS A 42 -9.83 0.63 -6.82
C LYS A 42 -8.45 0.12 -7.25
N MET A 43 -7.43 0.94 -7.10
CA MET A 43 -6.05 0.51 -7.35
C MET A 43 -5.64 -0.60 -6.39
N GLY A 44 -5.99 -0.48 -5.13
CA GLY A 44 -5.77 -1.52 -4.13
C GLY A 44 -6.46 -2.83 -4.49
N ASP A 45 -7.69 -2.77 -5.00
CA ASP A 45 -8.44 -3.95 -5.46
C ASP A 45 -7.74 -4.65 -6.63
N ILE A 46 -7.23 -3.88 -7.59
CA ILE A 46 -6.47 -4.44 -8.73
C ILE A 46 -5.19 -5.13 -8.24
N MET A 47 -4.47 -4.50 -7.33
CA MET A 47 -3.26 -5.09 -6.74
C MET A 47 -3.57 -6.37 -5.97
N GLN A 48 -4.67 -6.39 -5.24
CA GLN A 48 -5.12 -7.57 -4.49
C GLN A 48 -5.49 -8.72 -5.42
N GLU A 49 -6.16 -8.43 -6.53
CA GLU A 49 -6.49 -9.42 -7.54
C GLU A 49 -5.23 -9.99 -8.20
N LEU A 50 -4.26 -9.14 -8.56
CA LEU A 50 -2.96 -9.59 -9.06
C LEU A 50 -2.24 -10.48 -8.06
N GLY A 51 -2.37 -10.20 -6.78
CA GLY A 51 -1.76 -10.98 -5.70
C GLY A 51 -2.27 -12.42 -5.60
N THR A 52 -3.40 -12.75 -6.23
CA THR A 52 -3.89 -14.14 -6.32
C THR A 52 -3.12 -14.96 -7.34
N LYS A 53 -2.45 -14.31 -8.28
CA LYS A 53 -1.73 -14.95 -9.39
C LYS A 53 -0.21 -14.87 -9.25
N MET A 54 0.28 -13.88 -8.56
CA MET A 54 1.71 -13.62 -8.42
C MET A 54 2.00 -12.93 -7.09
N GLN A 55 3.28 -12.81 -6.74
CA GLN A 55 3.70 -12.02 -5.59
C GLN A 55 3.65 -10.53 -5.95
N VAL A 56 2.86 -9.76 -5.22
CA VAL A 56 2.76 -8.30 -5.40
C VAL A 56 3.38 -7.59 -4.20
N PHE A 57 4.30 -6.68 -4.48
CA PHE A 57 4.86 -5.75 -3.51
C PHE A 57 4.38 -4.35 -3.86
N ALA A 58 3.81 -3.64 -2.90
CA ALA A 58 3.39 -2.26 -3.08
C ALA A 58 4.06 -1.37 -2.05
N ILE A 59 4.70 -0.30 -2.51
CA ILE A 59 5.25 0.75 -1.68
C ILE A 59 4.28 1.92 -1.79
N THR A 60 3.60 2.23 -0.70
CA THR A 60 2.51 3.21 -0.69
C THR A 60 2.50 4.02 0.59
N HIS A 61 1.98 5.25 0.50
CA HIS A 61 1.67 6.09 1.65
C HIS A 61 0.16 6.25 1.85
N LEU A 62 -0.65 5.57 1.04
CA LEU A 62 -2.11 5.65 1.13
C LEU A 62 -2.68 4.50 1.96
N PRO A 63 -3.48 4.81 3.00
CA PRO A 63 -4.05 3.80 3.86
C PRO A 63 -5.00 2.84 3.13
N GLN A 64 -5.70 3.29 2.09
CA GLN A 64 -6.59 2.47 1.28
C GLN A 64 -5.84 1.31 0.61
N ILE A 65 -4.66 1.57 0.10
CA ILE A 65 -3.82 0.55 -0.55
C ILE A 65 -3.12 -0.32 0.50
N ALA A 66 -2.55 0.31 1.52
CA ALA A 66 -1.85 -0.41 2.59
C ALA A 66 -2.75 -1.42 3.31
N ALA A 67 -4.03 -1.07 3.51
CA ALA A 67 -4.99 -1.95 4.15
C ALA A 67 -5.34 -3.19 3.30
N LYS A 68 -5.20 -3.12 1.98
CA LYS A 68 -5.49 -4.23 1.07
C LYS A 68 -4.42 -5.33 1.07
N GLY A 69 -3.20 -5.03 1.48
CA GLY A 69 -2.11 -5.99 1.54
C GLY A 69 -2.38 -7.12 2.55
N LYS A 70 -2.00 -8.34 2.20
CA LYS A 70 -2.09 -9.48 3.12
C LYS A 70 -1.16 -9.30 4.31
N ASP A 71 0.07 -8.90 4.03
CA ASP A 71 1.10 -8.62 5.01
C ASP A 71 1.50 -7.14 4.92
N HIS A 72 1.89 -6.56 6.03
CA HIS A 72 2.31 -5.17 6.11
C HIS A 72 3.71 -5.10 6.71
N TYR A 73 4.62 -4.49 5.97
CA TYR A 73 5.99 -4.25 6.40
C TYR A 73 6.20 -2.77 6.66
N PHE A 74 6.88 -2.47 7.74
CA PHE A 74 7.23 -1.11 8.12
C PHE A 74 8.70 -0.85 7.84
N VAL A 75 8.96 0.19 7.06
CA VAL A 75 10.31 0.64 6.74
C VAL A 75 10.62 1.86 7.60
N TYR A 76 11.70 1.81 8.34
CA TYR A 76 12.09 2.90 9.23
C TYR A 76 13.61 3.09 9.22
N LYS A 77 14.01 4.30 9.62
CA LYS A 77 15.42 4.64 9.77
C LYS A 77 15.80 4.54 11.24
N GLU A 78 16.91 3.91 11.49
CA GLU A 78 17.51 3.81 12.81
C GLU A 78 18.86 4.51 12.78
N ASP A 79 19.02 5.52 13.63
CA ASP A 79 20.28 6.24 13.75
C ASP A 79 21.17 5.52 14.76
N THR A 80 22.32 5.09 14.28
CA THR A 80 23.38 4.54 15.13
C THR A 80 24.47 5.60 15.29
N ASP A 81 25.35 5.44 16.25
CA ASP A 81 26.43 6.40 16.55
C ASP A 81 27.31 6.72 15.33
N GLU A 82 27.37 5.82 14.35
CA GLU A 82 28.23 5.96 13.17
C GLU A 82 27.47 6.27 11.88
N ARG A 83 26.18 5.85 11.77
CA ARG A 83 25.43 5.97 10.52
C ARG A 83 23.93 5.75 10.72
N THR A 84 23.14 6.27 9.78
CA THR A 84 21.71 5.96 9.68
C THR A 84 21.54 4.67 8.88
N VAL A 85 20.81 3.71 9.42
CA VAL A 85 20.52 2.43 8.77
C VAL A 85 19.02 2.33 8.50
N THR A 86 18.65 1.93 7.29
CA THR A 86 17.28 1.62 6.96
C THR A 86 16.96 0.18 7.36
N ARG A 87 15.89 0.00 8.11
CA ARG A 87 15.41 -1.30 8.54
C ARG A 87 14.01 -1.56 8.05
N ILE A 88 13.68 -2.84 7.94
CA ILE A 88 12.34 -3.30 7.57
C ILE A 88 11.92 -4.38 8.56
N ARG A 89 10.65 -4.33 8.97
CA ARG A 89 10.06 -5.37 9.82
C ARG A 89 8.61 -5.62 9.48
N LYS A 90 8.17 -6.84 9.66
CA LYS A 90 6.76 -7.22 9.49
C LYS A 90 5.97 -6.73 10.72
N MET A 91 4.81 -6.14 10.48
CA MET A 91 3.91 -5.68 11.52
C MET A 91 2.93 -6.78 11.92
N ASN A 92 2.62 -6.87 13.22
CA ASN A 92 1.52 -7.68 13.70
C ASN A 92 0.18 -6.95 13.49
N LYS A 93 -0.94 -7.60 13.81
CA LYS A 93 -2.28 -7.04 13.60
C LYS A 93 -2.50 -5.72 14.35
N GLU A 94 -2.06 -5.64 15.60
CA GLU A 94 -2.24 -4.43 16.42
C GLU A 94 -1.42 -3.26 15.90
N GLU A 95 -0.15 -3.51 15.57
CA GLU A 95 0.73 -2.52 14.98
C GLU A 95 0.20 -2.01 13.66
N ARG A 96 -0.36 -2.91 12.86
CA ARG A 96 -0.95 -2.58 11.56
C ARG A 96 -2.15 -1.66 11.71
N VAL A 97 -3.05 -1.92 12.65
CA VAL A 97 -4.18 -1.02 12.95
C VAL A 97 -3.70 0.36 13.32
N LYS A 98 -2.70 0.46 14.19
CA LYS A 98 -2.13 1.74 14.61
C LYS A 98 -1.49 2.50 13.45
N GLU A 99 -0.77 1.81 12.59
CA GLU A 99 -0.12 2.43 11.43
C GLU A 99 -1.13 2.95 10.42
N ILE A 100 -2.14 2.16 10.08
CA ILE A 100 -3.22 2.59 9.19
C ILE A 100 -3.96 3.79 9.80
N ALA A 101 -4.23 3.78 11.11
CA ALA A 101 -4.84 4.91 11.80
C ALA A 101 -3.97 6.17 11.71
N ARG A 102 -2.67 6.03 11.86
CA ARG A 102 -1.72 7.14 11.73
C ARG A 102 -1.68 7.69 10.30
N MET A 103 -1.75 6.82 9.31
CA MET A 103 -1.83 7.22 7.90
C MET A 103 -3.12 8.00 7.60
N LEU A 104 -4.22 7.65 8.25
CA LEU A 104 -5.51 8.34 8.10
C LEU A 104 -5.56 9.71 8.77
N SER A 105 -4.98 9.84 9.95
CA SER A 105 -5.11 11.04 10.79
C SER A 105 -3.87 11.93 10.85
N GLY A 106 -2.78 11.53 10.20
CA GLY A 106 -1.50 12.17 10.37
C GLY A 106 -0.79 11.70 11.65
N ALA A 107 -0.14 12.61 12.37
CA ALA A 107 0.75 12.24 13.48
C ALA A 107 0.04 11.73 14.74
N SER A 108 -1.24 12.04 14.94
CA SER A 108 -1.94 11.72 16.19
C SER A 108 -2.92 10.55 16.03
N LEU A 109 -2.87 9.61 16.99
CA LEU A 109 -3.83 8.53 17.06
C LEU A 109 -5.07 8.99 17.83
N THR A 110 -6.23 8.90 17.19
CA THR A 110 -7.52 9.17 17.80
C THR A 110 -8.37 7.91 17.82
N SER A 111 -9.39 7.85 18.68
CA SER A 111 -10.34 6.73 18.68
C SER A 111 -11.07 6.60 17.35
N ALA A 112 -11.38 7.73 16.70
CA ALA A 112 -12.00 7.76 15.38
C ALA A 112 -11.07 7.17 14.29
N SER A 113 -9.78 7.54 14.29
CA SER A 113 -8.83 7.02 13.31
C SER A 113 -8.59 5.52 13.49
N ILE A 114 -8.56 5.03 14.72
CA ILE A 114 -8.44 3.60 15.00
C ILE A 114 -9.69 2.84 14.51
N ALA A 115 -10.88 3.37 14.74
CA ALA A 115 -12.12 2.78 14.24
C ALA A 115 -12.14 2.72 12.71
N ASN A 116 -11.74 3.79 12.05
CA ASN A 116 -11.64 3.85 10.58
C ASN A 116 -10.60 2.87 10.04
N ALA A 117 -9.46 2.74 10.72
CA ALA A 117 -8.43 1.77 10.34
C ALA A 117 -8.95 0.33 10.41
N LYS A 118 -9.69 0.01 11.46
CA LYS A 118 -10.32 -1.31 11.62
C LYS A 118 -11.33 -1.59 10.52
N GLU A 119 -12.11 -0.58 10.11
CA GLU A 119 -13.07 -0.69 9.01
C GLU A 119 -12.35 -0.99 7.68
N LEU A 120 -11.29 -0.25 7.36
CA LEU A 120 -10.50 -0.49 6.15
C LEU A 120 -9.89 -1.89 6.13
N LEU A 121 -9.44 -2.38 7.26
CA LEU A 121 -8.86 -3.72 7.36
C LEU A 121 -9.90 -4.84 7.30
N LYS A 122 -11.14 -4.56 7.73
CA LYS A 122 -12.26 -5.51 7.65
C LYS A 122 -12.83 -5.65 6.25
N SER A 123 -12.79 -4.62 5.43
CA SER A 123 -13.34 -4.62 4.07
C SER A 123 -12.64 -5.60 3.13
N LYS A 124 -11.78 -6.43 3.66
CA LYS A 124 -11.03 -7.47 2.96
C LYS A 124 -11.72 -8.80 2.79
N ILE A 125 -12.89 -8.91 3.28
CA ILE A 125 -13.63 -10.17 3.19
C ILE A 125 -14.40 -10.21 1.88
#